data_841f6e577d1ea7b0b05bc955b237076f
#
_entry.id   841f6e577d1ea7b0b05bc955b237076f
#
_cell.length_a   1.000
_cell.length_b   1.000
_cell.length_c   1.000
_cell.angle_alpha   90.00
_cell.angle_beta   90.00
_cell.angle_gamma   90.00
#
_symmetry.space_group_name_H-M   'P 1'
#
loop_
_entity.id
_entity.type
_entity.pdbx_description
1 polymer ?
#
loop_
_entity_poly.entity_id
_entity_poly.type
_entity_poly.pdbx_seq_one_letter_code
_entity_poly.pdbx_strand_id
1 'polypeptide(L)'
;MRLNISSIMGRKGAFLEVEKELPASLPEAAGPMEVSLRVTNTGDGYLVTGDLSLDVELICSRCLRPVQTAVETSIEEEFFTRSLEDEDPLWEDELLVEGHEIDLASLIEESLLVSIPMKPVCREDCPGLCPSCGALLSQGPCECPDPDIDIRLAPLSKLLQQVSEKTAPERRKDHGSTKEKTFKS
;
A
#
# COMPACT_ATOMS: atom_id res chain seq x y z
N MET A 1 -13.45 13.14 11.96
CA MET A 1 -14.35 12.32 12.80
C MET A 1 -14.02 12.62 14.26
N ARG A 2 -15.01 13.10 15.06
CA ARG A 2 -14.79 13.35 16.49
C ARG A 2 -15.27 12.16 17.32
N LEU A 3 -14.45 11.74 18.26
CA LEU A 3 -14.70 10.61 19.15
C LEU A 3 -14.71 11.08 20.59
N ASN A 4 -15.81 10.81 21.33
CA ASN A 4 -15.93 11.12 22.74
C ASN A 4 -15.26 10.03 23.59
N ILE A 5 -14.28 10.41 24.41
CA ILE A 5 -13.45 9.52 25.23
C ILE A 5 -13.78 9.58 26.73
N SER A 6 -14.86 10.28 27.11
CA SER A 6 -15.25 10.47 28.54
C SER A 6 -15.31 9.16 29.32
N SER A 7 -15.70 8.05 28.65
CA SER A 7 -15.85 6.73 29.29
C SER A 7 -14.52 6.12 29.78
N ILE A 8 -13.39 6.51 29.18
CA ILE A 8 -12.05 5.97 29.46
C ILE A 8 -11.14 6.98 30.16
N MET A 9 -11.59 8.22 30.31
CA MET A 9 -10.83 9.27 31.01
C MET A 9 -10.56 8.90 32.48
N GLY A 10 -9.37 9.27 32.96
CA GLY A 10 -8.96 9.05 34.34
C GLY A 10 -8.73 7.58 34.74
N ARG A 11 -8.82 6.65 33.82
CA ARG A 11 -8.60 5.21 34.07
C ARG A 11 -7.52 4.67 33.14
N LYS A 12 -6.28 4.65 33.62
CA LYS A 12 -5.15 4.08 32.87
C LYS A 12 -5.44 2.62 32.45
N GLY A 13 -5.20 2.30 31.17
CA GLY A 13 -5.45 0.99 30.60
C GLY A 13 -6.92 0.73 30.17
N ALA A 14 -7.84 1.66 30.45
CA ALA A 14 -9.20 1.57 29.90
C ALA A 14 -9.16 1.82 28.38
N PHE A 15 -10.01 1.13 27.65
CA PHE A 15 -10.11 1.28 26.19
C PHE A 15 -11.54 1.43 25.72
N LEU A 16 -11.70 1.96 24.52
CA LEU A 16 -12.93 2.11 23.77
C LEU A 16 -12.74 1.54 22.37
N GLU A 17 -13.63 0.69 21.91
CA GLU A 17 -13.66 0.17 20.54
C GLU A 17 -14.76 0.85 19.73
N VAL A 18 -14.45 1.18 18.48
CA VAL A 18 -15.34 1.87 17.57
C VAL A 18 -15.27 1.20 16.22
N GLU A 19 -16.39 0.66 15.77
CA GLU A 19 -16.56 0.15 14.42
C GLU A 19 -17.66 0.97 13.74
N LYS A 20 -17.32 1.62 12.62
CA LYS A 20 -18.25 2.48 11.89
C LYS A 20 -17.96 2.48 10.40
N GLU A 21 -19.02 2.61 9.63
CA GLU A 21 -18.95 3.03 8.23
C GLU A 21 -19.12 4.55 8.16
N LEU A 22 -18.21 5.21 7.46
CA LEU A 22 -18.19 6.67 7.28
C LEU A 22 -18.18 7.01 5.79
N PRO A 23 -18.78 8.14 5.41
CA PRO A 23 -18.60 8.64 4.06
C PRO A 23 -17.13 9.01 3.87
N ALA A 24 -16.53 8.53 2.79
CA ALA A 24 -15.15 8.89 2.45
C ALA A 24 -15.11 10.30 1.84
N SER A 25 -14.11 11.09 2.23
CA SER A 25 -13.89 12.45 1.71
C SER A 25 -13.08 12.44 0.41
N LEU A 26 -12.46 11.31 0.06
CA LEU A 26 -11.59 11.19 -1.10
C LEU A 26 -12.39 11.15 -2.41
N PRO A 27 -11.97 11.91 -3.44
CA PRO A 27 -12.66 11.94 -4.74
C PRO A 27 -12.60 10.59 -5.48
N GLU A 28 -11.61 9.76 -5.18
CA GLU A 28 -11.43 8.42 -5.75
C GLU A 28 -12.25 7.34 -5.03
N ALA A 29 -12.94 7.67 -3.94
CA ALA A 29 -13.70 6.72 -3.16
C ALA A 29 -14.86 6.11 -3.98
N ALA A 30 -14.92 4.79 -4.04
CA ALA A 30 -16.00 4.05 -4.71
C ALA A 30 -17.14 3.64 -3.78
N GLY A 31 -17.00 3.91 -2.46
CA GLY A 31 -17.98 3.53 -1.45
C GLY A 31 -17.70 4.16 -0.08
N PRO A 32 -18.43 3.75 0.95
CA PRO A 32 -18.15 4.15 2.31
C PRO A 32 -16.81 3.55 2.78
N MET A 33 -16.19 4.21 3.74
CA MET A 33 -14.99 3.75 4.42
C MET A 33 -15.38 2.96 5.67
N GLU A 34 -14.79 1.79 5.85
CA GLU A 34 -14.90 1.01 7.07
C GLU A 34 -13.78 1.42 8.04
N VAL A 35 -14.16 1.68 9.28
CA VAL A 35 -13.26 2.15 10.34
C VAL A 35 -13.41 1.24 11.55
N SER A 36 -12.34 0.57 11.95
CA SER A 36 -12.26 -0.25 13.16
C SER A 36 -11.11 0.25 14.03
N LEU A 37 -11.43 0.98 15.10
CA LEU A 37 -10.44 1.63 15.95
C LEU A 37 -10.59 1.21 17.40
N ARG A 38 -9.45 1.15 18.10
CA ARG A 38 -9.35 1.03 19.54
C ARG A 38 -8.59 2.23 20.10
N VAL A 39 -9.19 2.93 21.05
CA VAL A 39 -8.57 4.03 21.79
C VAL A 39 -8.27 3.58 23.19
N THR A 40 -7.02 3.58 23.61
CA THR A 40 -6.57 3.13 24.93
C THR A 40 -5.96 4.30 25.71
N ASN A 41 -6.38 4.50 26.95
CA ASN A 41 -5.80 5.49 27.84
C ASN A 41 -4.44 4.98 28.37
N THR A 42 -3.33 5.62 27.98
CA THR A 42 -1.96 5.29 28.40
C THR A 42 -1.59 5.89 29.78
N GLY A 43 -2.38 6.85 30.24
CA GLY A 43 -2.16 7.63 31.48
C GLY A 43 -1.64 9.03 31.18
N ASP A 44 -0.72 9.16 30.23
CA ASP A 44 -0.15 10.44 29.79
C ASP A 44 -0.85 10.94 28.50
N GLY A 45 -1.55 10.02 27.80
CA GLY A 45 -2.27 10.29 26.56
C GLY A 45 -3.27 9.20 26.20
N TYR A 46 -3.62 9.15 24.92
CA TYR A 46 -4.55 8.17 24.35
C TYR A 46 -3.96 7.58 23.09
N LEU A 47 -3.63 6.30 23.13
CA LEU A 47 -3.15 5.55 21.96
C LEU A 47 -4.35 5.13 21.12
N VAL A 48 -4.38 5.55 19.86
CA VAL A 48 -5.35 5.15 18.84
C VAL A 48 -4.72 4.13 17.95
N THR A 49 -5.29 2.93 17.91
CA THR A 49 -4.85 1.85 17.01
C THR A 49 -6.04 1.29 16.26
N GLY A 50 -5.82 0.80 15.05
CA GLY A 50 -6.87 0.11 14.30
C GLY A 50 -6.65 0.13 12.81
N ASP A 51 -7.66 -0.32 12.08
CA ASP A 51 -7.61 -0.54 10.65
C ASP A 51 -8.69 0.28 9.93
N LEU A 52 -8.32 0.75 8.75
CA LEU A 52 -9.19 1.44 7.81
C LEU A 52 -9.24 0.65 6.51
N SER A 53 -10.42 0.55 5.91
CA SER A 53 -10.61 -0.07 4.60
C SER A 53 -11.49 0.82 3.74
N LEU A 54 -11.12 1.00 2.47
CA LEU A 54 -11.83 1.82 1.49
C LEU A 54 -11.63 1.27 0.09
N ASP A 55 -12.74 1.09 -0.64
CA ASP A 55 -12.66 0.83 -2.08
C ASP A 55 -12.48 2.13 -2.86
N VAL A 56 -11.47 2.16 -3.73
CA VAL A 56 -11.16 3.31 -4.58
C VAL A 56 -11.22 2.93 -6.05
N GLU A 57 -11.66 3.89 -6.89
CA GLU A 57 -11.60 3.78 -8.34
C GLU A 57 -10.42 4.59 -8.87
N LEU A 58 -9.42 3.91 -9.39
CA LEU A 58 -8.17 4.49 -9.89
C LEU A 58 -8.03 4.26 -11.40
N ILE A 59 -7.08 4.94 -12.01
CA ILE A 59 -6.75 4.76 -13.43
C ILE A 59 -5.48 3.90 -13.54
N CYS A 60 -5.57 2.76 -14.23
CA CYS A 60 -4.42 1.91 -14.48
C CYS A 60 -3.29 2.70 -15.15
N SER A 61 -2.10 2.72 -14.54
CA SER A 61 -0.94 3.47 -15.01
C SER A 61 -0.38 2.99 -16.35
N ARG A 62 -0.77 1.79 -16.81
CA ARG A 62 -0.29 1.21 -18.06
C ARG A 62 -1.31 1.31 -19.20
N CYS A 63 -2.57 1.01 -18.98
CA CYS A 63 -3.59 0.95 -20.03
C CYS A 63 -4.69 2.01 -19.90
N LEU A 64 -4.61 2.90 -18.92
CA LEU A 64 -5.51 4.02 -18.66
C LEU A 64 -6.98 3.65 -18.46
N ARG A 65 -7.29 2.39 -18.21
CA ARG A 65 -8.65 1.94 -17.87
C ARG A 65 -8.90 2.11 -16.37
N PRO A 66 -10.15 2.36 -15.97
CA PRO A 66 -10.50 2.37 -14.56
C PRO A 66 -10.27 1.00 -13.93
N VAL A 67 -9.85 0.99 -12.68
CA VAL A 67 -9.63 -0.19 -11.87
C VAL A 67 -10.10 0.09 -10.44
N GLN A 68 -10.91 -0.81 -9.90
CA GLN A 68 -11.27 -0.78 -8.50
C GLN A 68 -10.22 -1.54 -7.70
N THR A 69 -9.81 -0.93 -6.60
CA THR A 69 -8.78 -1.46 -5.70
C THR A 69 -9.20 -1.20 -4.27
N ALA A 70 -9.16 -2.23 -3.43
CA ALA A 70 -9.30 -2.05 -2.00
C ALA A 70 -7.99 -1.46 -1.44
N VAL A 71 -8.12 -0.41 -0.64
CA VAL A 71 -7.04 0.22 0.11
C VAL A 71 -7.26 -0.10 1.58
N GLU A 72 -6.31 -0.77 2.19
CA GLU A 72 -6.30 -1.12 3.60
C GLU A 72 -5.09 -0.47 4.27
N THR A 73 -5.29 0.15 5.41
CA THR A 73 -4.20 0.76 6.19
C THR A 73 -4.47 0.62 7.68
N SER A 74 -3.40 0.53 8.46
CA SER A 74 -3.47 0.55 9.91
C SER A 74 -3.02 1.91 10.45
N ILE A 75 -3.67 2.34 11.53
CA ILE A 75 -3.33 3.55 12.27
C ILE A 75 -2.75 3.13 13.63
N GLU A 76 -1.68 3.81 14.03
CA GLU A 76 -1.09 3.72 15.36
C GLU A 76 -0.52 5.09 15.73
N GLU A 77 -1.32 5.90 16.46
CA GLU A 77 -0.94 7.26 16.83
C GLU A 77 -1.33 7.57 18.28
N GLU A 78 -0.52 8.36 18.96
CA GLU A 78 -0.75 8.76 20.35
C GLU A 78 -1.17 10.23 20.44
N PHE A 79 -2.35 10.46 21.01
CA PHE A 79 -2.90 11.79 21.30
C PHE A 79 -2.54 12.19 22.73
N PHE A 80 -2.04 13.41 22.88
CA PHE A 80 -1.56 13.91 24.16
C PHE A 80 -2.57 14.85 24.82
N THR A 81 -2.62 14.80 26.15
CA THR A 81 -3.37 15.78 26.92
C THR A 81 -2.45 16.98 27.17
N ARG A 82 -2.80 18.15 26.63
CA ARG A 82 -2.02 19.38 26.84
C ARG A 82 -2.00 19.72 28.33
N SER A 83 -0.84 19.71 28.97
CA SER A 83 -0.64 20.37 30.26
C SER A 83 -0.35 21.85 30.01
N LEU A 84 -0.90 22.73 30.83
CA LEU A 84 -0.76 24.19 30.70
C LEU A 84 0.70 24.69 30.85
N GLU A 85 1.64 23.80 31.12
CA GLU A 85 3.07 24.07 31.31
C GLU A 85 3.93 23.75 30.08
N ASP A 86 3.36 23.07 29.08
CA ASP A 86 4.10 22.64 27.87
C ASP A 86 3.83 23.61 26.73
N GLU A 87 4.58 24.70 26.64
CA GLU A 87 4.64 25.61 25.48
C GLU A 87 5.74 25.18 24.51
N ASP A 88 5.91 23.89 24.23
CA ASP A 88 6.86 23.44 23.21
C ASP A 88 6.23 23.61 21.83
N PRO A 89 6.79 24.47 20.95
CA PRO A 89 6.24 24.72 19.60
C PRO A 89 6.40 23.55 18.63
N LEU A 90 6.98 22.42 19.07
CA LEU A 90 7.14 21.21 18.27
C LEU A 90 5.95 20.23 18.38
N TRP A 91 4.96 20.52 19.24
CA TRP A 91 3.75 19.70 19.31
C TRP A 91 2.82 20.03 18.16
N GLU A 92 2.49 19.05 17.36
CA GLU A 92 1.47 19.17 16.32
C GLU A 92 0.11 19.32 17.02
N ASP A 93 -0.55 20.47 16.81
CA ASP A 93 -1.87 20.76 17.44
C ASP A 93 -2.94 19.73 17.06
N GLU A 94 -2.72 18.95 15.98
CA GLU A 94 -3.63 17.91 15.48
C GLU A 94 -3.67 16.66 16.36
N LEU A 95 -2.60 16.38 17.13
CA LEU A 95 -2.53 15.24 18.06
C LEU A 95 -2.90 15.61 19.50
N LEU A 96 -3.62 16.70 19.69
CA LEU A 96 -4.06 17.15 21.01
C LEU A 96 -5.51 16.74 21.30
N VAL A 97 -5.74 16.36 22.57
CA VAL A 97 -7.08 16.09 23.08
C VAL A 97 -7.78 17.39 23.42
N GLU A 98 -8.90 17.68 22.81
CA GLU A 98 -9.74 18.82 23.12
C GLU A 98 -10.85 18.45 24.12
N GLY A 99 -10.62 18.72 25.39
CA GLY A 99 -11.59 18.44 26.45
C GLY A 99 -11.87 16.93 26.62
N HIS A 100 -12.97 16.45 26.05
CA HIS A 100 -13.39 15.04 26.10
C HIS A 100 -13.48 14.38 24.72
N GLU A 101 -12.94 15.04 23.70
CA GLU A 101 -13.02 14.59 22.31
C GLU A 101 -11.62 14.53 21.67
N ILE A 102 -11.45 13.54 20.79
CA ILE A 102 -10.31 13.42 19.90
C ILE A 102 -10.83 13.62 18.49
N ASP A 103 -10.22 14.50 17.68
CA ASP A 103 -10.52 14.62 16.27
C ASP A 103 -9.58 13.73 15.47
N LEU A 104 -10.15 12.73 14.80
CA LEU A 104 -9.45 11.75 13.99
C LEU A 104 -9.58 12.04 12.47
N ALA A 105 -10.14 13.20 12.08
CA ALA A 105 -10.46 13.47 10.68
C ALA A 105 -9.20 13.55 9.83
N SER A 106 -8.23 14.38 10.22
CA SER A 106 -6.95 14.56 9.52
C SER A 106 -6.15 13.27 9.48
N LEU A 107 -6.01 12.59 10.62
CA LEU A 107 -5.28 11.34 10.73
C LEU A 107 -5.82 10.24 9.80
N ILE A 108 -7.14 10.08 9.73
CA ILE A 108 -7.79 9.11 8.86
C ILE A 108 -7.55 9.46 7.39
N GLU A 109 -7.73 10.74 7.02
CA GLU A 109 -7.56 11.21 5.63
C GLU A 109 -6.11 11.04 5.17
N GLU A 110 -5.14 11.44 5.96
CA GLU A 110 -3.72 11.31 5.65
C GLU A 110 -3.28 9.85 5.54
N SER A 111 -3.70 9.00 6.48
CA SER A 111 -3.38 7.56 6.45
C SER A 111 -3.91 6.89 5.18
N LEU A 112 -5.12 7.23 4.75
CA LEU A 112 -5.69 6.72 3.51
C LEU A 112 -4.95 7.26 2.28
N LEU A 113 -4.65 8.56 2.22
CA LEU A 113 -3.93 9.17 1.09
C LEU A 113 -2.57 8.53 0.86
N VAL A 114 -1.83 8.27 1.92
CA VAL A 114 -0.50 7.62 1.85
C VAL A 114 -0.61 6.17 1.38
N SER A 115 -1.73 5.51 1.68
CA SER A 115 -1.94 4.09 1.34
C SER A 115 -2.42 3.86 -0.08
N ILE A 116 -2.87 4.90 -0.80
CA ILE A 116 -3.25 4.79 -2.21
C ILE A 116 -2.02 4.44 -3.06
N PRO A 117 -2.06 3.38 -3.88
CA PRO A 117 -0.92 2.98 -4.68
C PRO A 117 -0.56 4.04 -5.73
N MET A 118 0.69 4.51 -5.75
CA MET A 118 1.16 5.50 -6.72
C MET A 118 1.11 5.01 -8.18
N LYS A 119 1.12 3.67 -8.39
CA LYS A 119 1.09 3.05 -9.71
C LYS A 119 0.04 1.95 -9.75
N PRO A 120 -1.24 2.28 -9.74
CA PRO A 120 -2.29 1.27 -9.84
C PRO A 120 -2.21 0.54 -11.17
N VAL A 121 -2.41 -0.76 -11.16
CA VAL A 121 -2.43 -1.61 -12.35
C VAL A 121 -3.65 -2.51 -12.32
N CYS A 122 -4.32 -2.68 -13.47
CA CYS A 122 -5.51 -3.55 -13.54
C CYS A 122 -5.17 -5.04 -13.40
N ARG A 123 -3.90 -5.41 -13.65
CA ARG A 123 -3.30 -6.73 -13.43
C ARG A 123 -1.78 -6.59 -13.51
N GLU A 124 -1.04 -7.47 -12.83
CA GLU A 124 0.42 -7.41 -12.74
C GLU A 124 1.10 -7.45 -14.13
N ASP A 125 0.58 -8.25 -15.04
CA ASP A 125 1.07 -8.44 -16.40
C ASP A 125 0.38 -7.52 -17.44
N CYS A 126 -0.21 -6.40 -17.02
CA CYS A 126 -0.89 -5.50 -17.94
C CYS A 126 0.08 -5.03 -19.04
N PRO A 127 -0.19 -5.34 -20.33
CA PRO A 127 0.69 -4.97 -21.44
C PRO A 127 0.66 -3.47 -21.76
N GLY A 128 -0.34 -2.75 -21.26
CA GLY A 128 -0.48 -1.31 -21.45
C GLY A 128 -1.01 -0.91 -22.82
N LEU A 129 -0.56 0.27 -23.24
CA LEU A 129 -0.85 0.88 -24.54
C LEU A 129 0.39 0.79 -25.44
N CYS A 130 0.17 0.70 -26.74
CA CYS A 130 1.25 0.85 -27.69
C CYS A 130 1.87 2.26 -27.61
N PRO A 131 3.19 2.41 -27.47
CA PRO A 131 3.83 3.72 -27.38
C PRO A 131 3.72 4.56 -28.66
N SER A 132 3.50 3.93 -29.81
CA SER A 132 3.42 4.59 -31.11
C SER A 132 2.00 5.03 -31.49
N CYS A 133 0.99 4.17 -31.29
CA CYS A 133 -0.39 4.46 -31.73
C CYS A 133 -1.41 4.53 -30.61
N GLY A 134 -1.05 4.25 -29.36
CA GLY A 134 -1.97 4.26 -28.22
C GLY A 134 -2.98 3.11 -28.18
N ALA A 135 -2.87 2.12 -29.07
CA ALA A 135 -3.77 0.97 -29.07
C ALA A 135 -3.60 0.11 -27.80
N LEU A 136 -4.71 -0.43 -27.30
CA LEU A 136 -4.71 -1.34 -26.16
C LEU A 136 -4.09 -2.69 -26.52
N LEU A 137 -2.88 -2.95 -26.04
CA LEU A 137 -2.15 -4.20 -26.32
C LEU A 137 -2.82 -5.44 -25.69
N SER A 138 -3.74 -5.24 -24.75
CA SER A 138 -4.56 -6.33 -24.20
C SER A 138 -5.63 -6.87 -25.17
N GLN A 139 -5.94 -6.14 -26.23
CA GLN A 139 -6.90 -6.55 -27.27
C GLN A 139 -6.22 -7.22 -28.46
N GLY A 140 -4.90 -7.18 -28.54
CA GLY A 140 -4.08 -7.77 -29.59
C GLY A 140 -2.86 -6.91 -29.94
N PRO A 141 -1.90 -7.47 -30.68
CA PRO A 141 -0.76 -6.72 -31.16
C PRO A 141 -1.20 -5.66 -32.18
N CYS A 142 -0.56 -4.50 -32.17
CA CYS A 142 -0.73 -3.49 -33.20
C CYS A 142 0.27 -3.72 -34.36
N GLU A 143 0.00 -3.13 -35.52
CA GLU A 143 0.88 -3.22 -36.70
C GLU A 143 2.02 -2.16 -36.70
N CYS A 144 2.24 -1.49 -35.60
CA CYS A 144 3.31 -0.50 -35.47
C CYS A 144 4.68 -1.20 -35.49
N PRO A 145 5.68 -0.61 -36.15
CA PRO A 145 7.06 -1.08 -35.99
C PRO A 145 7.50 -0.95 -34.52
N ASP A 146 8.37 -1.88 -34.11
CA ASP A 146 8.97 -1.77 -32.76
C ASP A 146 9.65 -0.41 -32.59
N PRO A 147 9.50 0.23 -31.42
CA PRO A 147 10.12 1.52 -31.18
C PRO A 147 11.63 1.40 -31.33
N ASP A 148 12.22 2.28 -32.16
CA ASP A 148 13.65 2.33 -32.35
C ASP A 148 14.35 2.54 -31.00
N ILE A 149 15.31 1.66 -30.73
CA ILE A 149 16.16 1.80 -29.54
C ILE A 149 16.99 3.09 -29.70
N ASP A 150 16.90 4.00 -28.73
CA ASP A 150 17.74 5.20 -28.72
C ASP A 150 19.20 4.78 -28.90
N ILE A 151 19.85 5.36 -29.90
CA ILE A 151 21.26 5.07 -30.27
C ILE A 151 22.20 5.20 -29.06
N ARG A 152 21.90 6.10 -28.12
CA ARG A 152 22.66 6.29 -26.88
C ARG A 152 22.56 5.10 -25.93
N LEU A 153 21.45 4.34 -25.97
CA LEU A 153 21.20 3.15 -25.18
C LEU A 153 21.62 1.85 -25.87
N ALA A 154 21.98 1.91 -27.15
CA ALA A 154 22.42 0.72 -27.92
C ALA A 154 23.58 -0.08 -27.27
N PRO A 155 24.53 0.53 -26.54
CA PRO A 155 25.54 -0.24 -25.82
C PRO A 155 24.99 -1.13 -24.70
N LEU A 156 23.84 -0.78 -24.10
CA LEU A 156 23.20 -1.56 -23.03
C LEU A 156 22.66 -2.90 -23.56
N SER A 157 22.20 -2.95 -24.81
CA SER A 157 21.74 -4.19 -25.44
C SER A 157 22.83 -5.26 -25.50
N LYS A 158 24.09 -4.86 -25.73
CA LYS A 158 25.25 -5.76 -25.71
C LYS A 158 25.54 -6.33 -24.32
N LEU A 159 25.36 -5.53 -23.29
CA LEU A 159 25.50 -5.98 -21.88
C LEU A 159 24.40 -6.98 -21.49
N LEU A 160 23.15 -6.74 -21.91
CA LEU A 160 22.04 -7.67 -21.67
C LEU A 160 22.28 -9.03 -22.36
N GLN A 161 22.80 -9.05 -23.59
CA GLN A 161 23.16 -10.29 -24.28
C GLN A 161 24.25 -11.07 -23.54
N GLN A 162 25.27 -10.40 -23.04
CA GLN A 162 26.37 -11.02 -22.26
C GLN A 162 25.88 -11.60 -20.92
N VAL A 163 24.88 -10.98 -20.28
CA VAL A 163 24.29 -11.48 -19.04
C VAL A 163 23.45 -12.71 -19.30
N SER A 164 22.64 -12.72 -20.36
CA SER A 164 21.81 -13.87 -20.72
C SER A 164 22.63 -15.09 -21.15
N GLU A 165 23.78 -14.89 -21.79
CA GLU A 165 24.71 -15.99 -22.14
C GLU A 165 25.40 -16.61 -20.90
N LYS A 166 25.66 -15.78 -19.88
CA LYS A 166 26.29 -16.25 -18.62
C LYS A 166 25.30 -16.92 -17.66
N THR A 167 23.99 -16.68 -17.82
CA THR A 167 22.95 -17.22 -16.96
C THR A 167 22.27 -18.46 -17.53
N ALA A 168 22.72 -18.97 -18.70
CA ALA A 168 22.25 -20.25 -19.21
C ALA A 168 22.62 -21.37 -18.21
N PRO A 169 21.67 -22.13 -17.65
CA PRO A 169 21.99 -23.17 -16.69
C PRO A 169 22.82 -24.25 -17.42
N GLU A 170 24.06 -24.46 -16.96
CA GLU A 170 24.85 -25.62 -17.34
C GLU A 170 24.01 -26.89 -17.10
N ARG A 171 23.65 -27.58 -18.19
CA ARG A 171 23.04 -28.90 -18.10
C ARG A 171 24.07 -29.81 -17.40
N ARG A 172 23.82 -30.09 -16.13
CA ARG A 172 24.56 -31.14 -15.40
C ARG A 172 24.40 -32.42 -16.20
N LYS A 173 25.48 -32.93 -16.76
CA LYS A 173 25.57 -34.25 -17.32
C LYS A 173 25.53 -35.22 -16.14
N ASP A 174 24.37 -35.85 -15.94
CA ASP A 174 24.23 -36.96 -15.00
C ASP A 174 25.13 -38.09 -15.50
N HIS A 175 26.25 -38.30 -14.83
CA HIS A 175 27.01 -39.53 -14.93
C HIS A 175 26.29 -40.62 -14.15
N GLY A 176 25.44 -41.36 -14.86
CA GLY A 176 24.91 -42.61 -14.39
C GLY A 176 26.04 -43.59 -14.14
N SER A 177 26.24 -43.97 -12.90
CA SER A 177 27.01 -45.16 -12.53
C SER A 177 26.12 -46.08 -11.67
N THR A 178 25.41 -46.92 -12.34
CA THR A 178 24.81 -48.14 -11.77
C THR A 178 25.89 -49.12 -11.40
N LYS A 179 26.08 -49.38 -10.11
CA LYS A 179 26.72 -50.60 -9.62
C LYS A 179 25.70 -51.40 -8.85
N GLU A 180 25.14 -52.39 -9.53
CA GLU A 180 24.48 -53.54 -8.92
C GLU A 180 25.45 -54.23 -8.01
N LYS A 181 25.09 -54.39 -6.74
CA LYS A 181 25.65 -55.39 -5.84
C LYS A 181 24.60 -56.43 -5.57
N THR A 182 24.73 -57.56 -6.27
CA THR A 182 24.12 -58.85 -5.94
C THR A 182 24.59 -59.27 -4.57
N PHE A 183 23.65 -59.52 -3.67
CA PHE A 183 23.89 -60.23 -2.41
C PHE A 183 23.29 -61.61 -2.55
N LYS A 184 24.18 -62.66 -2.52
CA LYS A 184 23.81 -64.08 -2.44
C LYS A 184 23.95 -64.56 -0.99
N SER A 185 22.95 -65.37 -0.58
CA SER A 185 22.84 -66.28 0.55
C SER A 185 22.31 -65.69 1.84
#